data_98378895e4837d688a9c7412d1ad4e5c
#
_entry.id   98378895e4837d688a9c7412d1ad4e5c
#
_cell.length_a   1.000
_cell.length_b   1.000
_cell.length_c   1.000
_cell.angle_alpha   90.00
_cell.angle_beta   90.00
_cell.angle_gamma   90.00
#
_symmetry.space_group_name_H-M   'P 1'
#
loop_
_entity.id
_entity.type
_entity.pdbx_description
1 polymer ?
#
loop_
_entity_poly.entity_id
_entity_poly.type
_entity_poly.pdbx_seq_one_letter_code
_entity_poly.pdbx_strand_id
1 'polypeptide(L)'
;VTEAGLEAKTSFHPVADGERFEIGPFDIEVLPITHSVPESLCVILHTDQGVLVHTGDFKLDSAPIDGRTTDLERLEELKRGAGIRVLMADSTNADKPGWSPSESTIGETFSELFPLWADRRLIVSCFASHLHRVQQVCDAAISQGRTIFPVGRSMVNNIRIAQDLGVLDLPHRSVD
;
A
#
# COMPACT_ATOMS: atom_id res chain seq x y z
N VAL A 1 -15.37 -5.95 -8.08
CA VAL A 1 -16.84 -5.97 -8.01
C VAL A 1 -17.43 -5.69 -9.39
N THR A 2 -17.03 -4.59 -10.05
CA THR A 2 -17.48 -4.18 -11.39
C THR A 2 -17.24 -5.28 -12.44
N GLU A 3 -16.02 -5.83 -12.50
CA GLU A 3 -15.67 -6.91 -13.45
C GLU A 3 -16.50 -8.20 -13.23
N ALA A 4 -16.99 -8.42 -12.01
CA ALA A 4 -17.82 -9.57 -11.67
C ALA A 4 -19.33 -9.27 -11.77
N GLY A 5 -19.73 -8.03 -12.10
CA GLY A 5 -21.13 -7.63 -12.19
C GLY A 5 -21.90 -7.70 -10.87
N LEU A 6 -21.21 -7.46 -9.75
CA LEU A 6 -21.76 -7.60 -8.41
C LEU A 6 -22.12 -6.27 -7.74
N GLU A 7 -21.98 -5.14 -8.41
CA GLU A 7 -22.20 -3.80 -7.82
C GLU A 7 -23.57 -3.67 -7.18
N ALA A 8 -24.62 -4.12 -7.88
CA ALA A 8 -26.01 -4.05 -7.37
C ALA A 8 -26.30 -4.93 -6.13
N LYS A 9 -25.36 -5.82 -5.80
CA LYS A 9 -25.47 -6.78 -4.67
C LYS A 9 -24.47 -6.50 -3.56
N THR A 10 -23.68 -5.43 -3.69
CA THR A 10 -22.58 -5.12 -2.76
C THR A 10 -22.80 -3.74 -2.14
N SER A 11 -22.72 -3.66 -0.82
CA SER A 11 -22.61 -2.40 -0.10
C SER A 11 -21.16 -2.12 0.22
N PHE A 12 -20.70 -0.91 -0.07
CA PHE A 12 -19.36 -0.45 0.25
C PHE A 12 -19.39 0.40 1.50
N HIS A 13 -18.56 0.05 2.47
CA HIS A 13 -18.39 0.79 3.71
C HIS A 13 -16.92 1.19 3.82
N PRO A 14 -16.57 2.43 3.45
CA PRO A 14 -15.22 2.94 3.69
C PRO A 14 -14.93 2.93 5.18
N VAL A 15 -13.72 2.56 5.55
CA VAL A 15 -13.25 2.52 6.93
C VAL A 15 -12.01 3.39 7.08
N ALA A 16 -11.85 4.00 8.26
CA ALA A 16 -10.69 4.82 8.59
C ALA A 16 -9.67 4.05 9.45
N ASP A 17 -8.43 4.54 9.49
CA ASP A 17 -7.40 4.00 10.36
C ASP A 17 -7.84 4.05 11.83
N GLY A 18 -7.72 2.93 12.53
CA GLY A 18 -8.11 2.80 13.93
C GLY A 18 -9.63 2.66 14.14
N GLU A 19 -10.42 2.60 13.08
CA GLU A 19 -11.87 2.44 13.21
C GLU A 19 -12.23 1.07 13.78
N ARG A 20 -13.27 1.05 14.62
CA ARG A 20 -13.85 -0.17 15.18
C ARG A 20 -15.35 -0.17 14.91
N PHE A 21 -15.84 -1.27 14.36
CA PHE A 21 -17.23 -1.43 13.92
C PHE A 21 -17.66 -2.88 14.00
N GLU A 22 -18.99 -3.11 13.90
CA GLU A 22 -19.58 -4.45 13.95
C GLU A 22 -20.13 -4.87 12.59
N ILE A 23 -19.85 -6.12 12.20
CA ILE A 23 -20.49 -6.79 11.06
C ILE A 23 -21.10 -8.10 11.55
N GLY A 24 -22.43 -8.12 11.70
CA GLY A 24 -23.12 -9.25 12.29
C GLY A 24 -22.62 -9.52 13.70
N PRO A 25 -22.11 -10.72 14.01
CA PRO A 25 -21.58 -11.04 15.35
C PRO A 25 -20.11 -10.65 15.53
N PHE A 26 -19.47 -10.05 14.54
CA PHE A 26 -18.04 -9.74 14.56
C PHE A 26 -17.80 -8.30 14.97
N ASP A 27 -17.01 -8.11 16.02
CA ASP A 27 -16.46 -6.84 16.46
C ASP A 27 -15.07 -6.69 15.84
N ILE A 28 -14.94 -5.73 14.92
CA ILE A 28 -13.79 -5.59 14.02
C ILE A 28 -13.13 -4.25 14.30
N GLU A 29 -11.80 -4.26 14.42
CA GLU A 29 -10.97 -3.08 14.46
C GLU A 29 -9.98 -3.15 13.29
N VAL A 30 -9.69 -2.03 12.63
CA VAL A 30 -8.72 -1.97 11.55
C VAL A 30 -7.60 -1.01 11.91
N LEU A 31 -6.35 -1.43 11.68
CA LEU A 31 -5.17 -0.62 11.94
C LEU A 31 -4.37 -0.38 10.66
N PRO A 32 -3.73 0.78 10.53
CA PRO A 32 -2.82 1.01 9.42
C PRO A 32 -1.68 0.01 9.45
N ILE A 33 -1.35 -0.51 8.28
CA ILE A 33 -0.18 -1.36 8.09
C ILE A 33 0.60 -0.92 6.85
N THR A 34 1.90 -0.87 6.97
CA THR A 34 2.75 -0.45 5.85
C THR A 34 2.82 -1.54 4.80
N HIS A 35 2.52 -1.20 3.55
CA HIS A 35 2.65 -2.09 2.40
C HIS A 35 2.89 -1.28 1.12
N SER A 36 3.08 -1.96 -0.01
CA SER A 36 3.28 -1.36 -1.34
C SER A 36 2.00 -0.73 -1.93
N VAL A 37 0.85 -1.17 -1.46
CA VAL A 37 -0.46 -0.59 -1.81
C VAL A 37 -0.82 0.44 -0.74
N PRO A 38 -1.13 1.69 -1.11
CA PRO A 38 -1.59 2.70 -0.17
C PRO A 38 -2.82 2.25 0.63
N GLU A 39 -2.97 2.78 1.84
CA GLU A 39 -4.11 2.55 2.72
C GLU A 39 -4.35 1.08 3.13
N SER A 40 -3.30 0.25 3.08
CA SER A 40 -3.39 -1.14 3.54
C SER A 40 -3.73 -1.22 5.03
N LEU A 41 -4.55 -2.20 5.39
CA LEU A 41 -5.10 -2.38 6.73
C LEU A 41 -4.80 -3.77 7.28
N CYS A 42 -4.46 -3.81 8.56
CA CYS A 42 -4.50 -4.99 9.42
C CYS A 42 -5.91 -5.11 9.99
N VAL A 43 -6.47 -6.30 10.01
CA VAL A 43 -7.80 -6.58 10.55
C VAL A 43 -7.68 -7.30 11.89
N ILE A 44 -8.38 -6.80 12.88
CA ILE A 44 -8.42 -7.34 14.24
C ILE A 44 -9.85 -7.75 14.55
N LEU A 45 -10.03 -8.99 14.97
CA LEU A 45 -11.32 -9.51 15.43
C LEU A 45 -11.28 -9.65 16.94
N HIS A 46 -12.17 -8.95 17.62
CA HIS A 46 -12.38 -9.07 19.05
C HIS A 46 -13.39 -10.17 19.34
N THR A 47 -13.03 -11.12 20.18
CA THR A 47 -13.90 -12.23 20.56
C THR A 47 -13.83 -12.50 22.06
N ASP A 48 -14.82 -13.22 22.60
CA ASP A 48 -14.83 -13.65 23.99
C ASP A 48 -13.65 -14.56 24.36
N GLN A 49 -13.01 -15.17 23.37
CA GLN A 49 -11.87 -16.08 23.56
C GLN A 49 -10.51 -15.40 23.37
N GLY A 50 -10.50 -14.10 23.11
CA GLY A 50 -9.30 -13.30 22.83
C GLY A 50 -9.31 -12.68 21.45
N VAL A 51 -8.22 -12.05 21.10
CA VAL A 51 -8.09 -11.26 19.87
C VAL A 51 -7.44 -12.09 18.76
N LEU A 52 -8.01 -12.01 17.55
CA LEU A 52 -7.40 -12.51 16.32
C LEU A 52 -6.87 -11.32 15.52
N VAL A 53 -5.65 -11.44 15.02
CA VAL A 53 -5.00 -10.42 14.19
C VAL A 53 -4.68 -11.02 12.83
N HIS A 54 -5.14 -10.39 11.75
CA HIS A 54 -4.77 -10.70 10.37
C HIS A 54 -4.05 -9.51 9.78
N THR A 55 -2.75 -9.66 9.51
CA THR A 55 -1.93 -8.54 9.06
C THR A 55 -2.29 -8.04 7.65
N GLY A 56 -2.89 -8.86 6.81
CA GLY A 56 -2.80 -8.66 5.38
C GLY A 56 -1.35 -8.79 4.92
N ASP A 57 -1.06 -8.35 3.70
CA ASP A 57 0.32 -8.23 3.22
C ASP A 57 0.98 -7.03 3.89
N PHE A 58 2.19 -7.19 4.40
CA PHE A 58 2.85 -6.12 5.12
C PHE A 58 4.36 -6.05 4.90
N LYS A 59 4.89 -4.87 5.16
CA LYS A 59 6.32 -4.58 5.30
C LYS A 59 6.48 -3.63 6.49
N LEU A 60 7.34 -3.96 7.44
CA LEU A 60 7.67 -3.02 8.50
C LEU A 60 8.66 -1.98 7.95
N ASP A 61 8.13 -0.84 7.52
CA ASP A 61 8.90 0.29 7.03
C ASP A 61 8.75 1.45 8.02
N SER A 62 9.85 1.91 8.57
CA SER A 62 9.87 3.02 9.54
C SER A 62 9.83 4.41 8.90
N ALA A 63 10.03 4.48 7.58
CA ALA A 63 10.02 5.71 6.80
C ALA A 63 9.28 5.52 5.47
N PRO A 64 7.99 5.12 5.51
CA PRO A 64 7.20 4.93 4.31
C PRO A 64 6.98 6.27 3.60
N ILE A 65 6.78 6.23 2.27
CA ILE A 65 6.68 7.42 1.42
C ILE A 65 5.48 8.30 1.79
N ASP A 66 4.37 7.66 2.14
CA ASP A 66 3.12 8.32 2.54
C ASP A 66 3.10 8.74 4.02
N GLY A 67 4.17 8.43 4.77
CA GLY A 67 4.28 8.70 6.20
C GLY A 67 3.37 7.84 7.08
N ARG A 68 2.62 6.90 6.51
CA ARG A 68 1.65 6.07 7.19
C ARG A 68 2.31 4.78 7.70
N THR A 69 2.77 4.82 8.95
CA THR A 69 3.46 3.69 9.60
C THR A 69 2.48 2.66 10.15
N THR A 70 2.96 1.43 10.31
CA THR A 70 2.23 0.39 11.04
C THR A 70 2.04 0.79 12.51
N ASP A 71 0.81 0.67 13.03
CA ASP A 71 0.49 0.97 14.42
C ASP A 71 0.94 -0.17 15.36
N LEU A 72 2.24 -0.19 15.62
CA LEU A 72 2.85 -1.18 16.52
C LEU A 72 2.45 -0.94 17.98
N GLU A 73 2.17 0.29 18.38
CA GLU A 73 1.77 0.64 19.75
C GLU A 73 0.42 -0.02 20.08
N ARG A 74 -0.54 0.11 19.18
CA ARG A 74 -1.84 -0.53 19.34
C ARG A 74 -1.76 -2.06 19.38
N LEU A 75 -0.92 -2.67 18.55
CA LEU A 75 -0.68 -4.11 18.58
C LEU A 75 -0.07 -4.57 19.93
N GLU A 76 0.86 -3.80 20.49
CA GLU A 76 1.42 -4.04 21.82
C GLU A 76 0.38 -3.90 22.94
N GLU A 77 -0.53 -2.92 22.85
CA GLU A 77 -1.65 -2.79 23.81
C GLU A 77 -2.56 -4.01 23.77
N LEU A 78 -2.95 -4.48 22.58
CA LEU A 78 -3.78 -5.66 22.41
C LEU A 78 -3.12 -6.90 23.04
N LYS A 79 -1.81 -7.06 22.83
CA LYS A 79 -1.01 -8.15 23.42
C LYS A 79 -1.01 -8.10 24.95
N ARG A 80 -0.88 -6.90 25.55
CA ARG A 80 -0.84 -6.72 27.01
C ARG A 80 -2.23 -6.83 27.66
N GLY A 81 -3.27 -6.48 26.92
CA GLY A 81 -4.66 -6.49 27.38
C GLY A 81 -5.32 -7.87 27.28
N ALA A 82 -6.23 -8.02 26.33
CA ALA A 82 -6.97 -9.28 26.10
C ALA A 82 -6.09 -10.43 25.63
N GLY A 83 -4.89 -10.12 25.11
CA GLY A 83 -3.98 -11.08 24.53
C GLY A 83 -4.34 -11.43 23.08
N ILE A 84 -3.31 -11.55 22.23
CA ILE A 84 -3.48 -12.02 20.86
C ILE A 84 -3.53 -13.55 20.88
N ARG A 85 -4.70 -14.10 20.59
CA ARG A 85 -4.94 -15.55 20.59
C ARG A 85 -4.47 -16.21 19.31
N VAL A 86 -4.65 -15.52 18.17
CA VAL A 86 -4.25 -15.98 16.85
C VAL A 86 -3.62 -14.82 16.08
N LEU A 87 -2.46 -15.06 15.49
CA LEU A 87 -1.82 -14.16 14.54
C LEU A 87 -1.74 -14.86 13.18
N MET A 88 -2.41 -14.32 12.20
CA MET A 88 -2.31 -14.70 10.79
C MET A 88 -1.48 -13.63 10.08
N ALA A 89 -0.21 -13.94 9.84
CA ALA A 89 0.76 -12.99 9.31
C ALA A 89 1.24 -13.39 7.92
N ASP A 90 1.43 -12.38 7.05
CA ASP A 90 2.22 -12.55 5.83
C ASP A 90 3.61 -13.09 6.18
N SER A 91 4.08 -14.04 5.39
CA SER A 91 5.37 -14.70 5.60
C SER A 91 6.24 -14.75 4.34
N THR A 92 5.96 -13.88 3.37
CA THR A 92 6.56 -13.89 2.02
C THR A 92 8.09 -13.94 2.01
N ASN A 93 8.78 -13.29 2.93
CA ASN A 93 10.24 -13.32 3.03
C ASN A 93 10.72 -13.84 4.40
N ALA A 94 9.91 -14.62 5.10
CA ALA A 94 10.23 -15.08 6.45
C ALA A 94 11.48 -15.98 6.54
N ASP A 95 11.87 -16.61 5.44
CA ASP A 95 13.07 -17.45 5.30
C ASP A 95 14.34 -16.65 4.98
N LYS A 96 14.23 -15.35 4.67
CA LYS A 96 15.38 -14.52 4.30
C LYS A 96 15.88 -13.71 5.48
N PRO A 97 17.17 -13.83 5.85
CA PRO A 97 17.75 -13.03 6.92
C PRO A 97 17.88 -11.56 6.52
N GLY A 98 17.76 -10.66 7.50
CA GLY A 98 17.96 -9.22 7.32
C GLY A 98 16.66 -8.42 7.27
N TRP A 99 16.76 -7.20 6.78
CA TRP A 99 15.66 -6.24 6.72
C TRP A 99 15.45 -5.77 5.28
N SER A 100 14.20 -5.58 4.88
CA SER A 100 13.90 -4.90 3.61
C SER A 100 14.22 -3.41 3.75
N PRO A 101 14.96 -2.80 2.81
CA PRO A 101 15.18 -1.35 2.80
C PRO A 101 13.87 -0.58 2.73
N SER A 102 13.86 0.65 3.27
CA SER A 102 12.70 1.52 3.11
C SER A 102 12.44 1.82 1.63
N GLU A 103 11.16 1.94 1.27
CA GLU A 103 10.76 2.31 -0.09
C GLU A 103 11.21 3.73 -0.46
N SER A 104 11.38 4.61 0.51
CA SER A 104 11.89 5.98 0.30
C SER A 104 13.26 6.02 -0.40
N THR A 105 14.13 5.02 -0.17
CA THR A 105 15.47 4.95 -0.79
C THR A 105 15.43 4.74 -2.31
N ILE A 106 14.32 4.24 -2.83
CA ILE A 106 14.16 4.00 -4.27
C ILE A 106 14.01 5.32 -5.03
N GLY A 107 13.30 6.30 -4.47
CA GLY A 107 13.17 7.64 -5.07
C GLY A 107 14.51 8.35 -5.19
N GLU A 108 15.38 8.23 -4.18
CA GLU A 108 16.74 8.77 -4.22
C GLU A 108 17.53 8.15 -5.39
N THR A 109 17.47 6.82 -5.51
CA THR A 109 18.13 6.09 -6.62
C THR A 109 17.62 6.54 -7.99
N PHE A 110 16.32 6.75 -8.17
CA PHE A 110 15.77 7.26 -9.43
C PHE A 110 16.23 8.69 -9.71
N SER A 111 16.30 9.54 -8.69
CA SER A 111 16.78 10.92 -8.82
C SER A 111 18.25 11.00 -9.28
N GLU A 112 19.05 10.02 -8.88
CA GLU A 112 20.45 9.90 -9.34
C GLU A 112 20.57 9.29 -10.74
N LEU A 113 19.77 8.26 -11.03
CA LEU A 113 19.89 7.51 -12.29
C LEU A 113 19.30 8.25 -13.49
N PHE A 114 18.15 8.92 -13.36
CA PHE A 114 17.45 9.49 -14.50
C PHE A 114 18.25 10.59 -15.23
N PRO A 115 18.95 11.50 -14.54
CA PRO A 115 19.82 12.48 -15.19
C PRO A 115 20.98 11.86 -15.99
N LEU A 116 21.54 10.72 -15.55
CA LEU A 116 22.65 10.04 -16.25
C LEU A 116 22.24 9.54 -17.64
N TRP A 117 20.94 9.37 -17.88
CA TRP A 117 20.36 8.84 -19.12
C TRP A 117 19.41 9.85 -19.78
N ALA A 118 19.73 11.14 -19.68
CA ALA A 118 18.88 12.23 -20.17
C ALA A 118 18.57 12.12 -21.68
N ASP A 119 19.52 11.62 -22.48
CA ASP A 119 19.43 11.44 -23.93
C ASP A 119 18.81 10.09 -24.37
N ARG A 120 18.39 9.25 -23.41
CA ARG A 120 17.87 7.90 -23.67
C ARG A 120 16.42 7.75 -23.26
N ARG A 121 15.72 6.82 -23.92
CA ARG A 121 14.43 6.33 -23.44
C ARG A 121 14.69 5.40 -22.27
N LEU A 122 13.99 5.62 -21.15
CA LEU A 122 14.03 4.76 -19.99
C LEU A 122 12.81 3.83 -19.99
N ILE A 123 13.02 2.58 -19.64
CA ILE A 123 11.97 1.59 -19.43
C ILE A 123 12.09 1.12 -17.99
N VAL A 124 11.06 1.36 -17.20
CA VAL A 124 11.00 0.94 -15.80
C VAL A 124 9.94 -0.14 -15.68
N SER A 125 10.28 -1.23 -15.02
CA SER A 125 9.36 -2.35 -14.74
C SER A 125 9.16 -2.48 -13.25
N CYS A 126 7.89 -2.50 -12.83
CA CYS A 126 7.49 -2.74 -11.44
C CYS A 126 6.11 -3.40 -11.41
N PHE A 127 5.68 -3.85 -10.23
CA PHE A 127 4.31 -4.32 -10.07
C PHE A 127 3.33 -3.15 -10.23
N ALA A 128 2.27 -3.38 -11.00
CA ALA A 128 1.24 -2.36 -11.25
C ALA A 128 0.47 -1.95 -9.98
N SER A 129 0.44 -2.80 -8.98
CA SER A 129 -0.16 -2.52 -7.67
C SER A 129 0.75 -1.72 -6.73
N HIS A 130 2.04 -1.61 -7.06
CA HIS A 130 3.00 -0.90 -6.20
C HIS A 130 2.95 0.62 -6.46
N LEU A 131 1.85 1.25 -6.06
CA LEU A 131 1.55 2.64 -6.39
C LEU A 131 2.58 3.63 -5.84
N HIS A 132 3.13 3.37 -4.65
CA HIS A 132 4.22 4.19 -4.10
C HIS A 132 5.45 4.23 -5.03
N ARG A 133 5.81 3.09 -5.63
CA ARG A 133 6.91 3.04 -6.60
C ARG A 133 6.56 3.73 -7.91
N VAL A 134 5.32 3.57 -8.37
CA VAL A 134 4.82 4.28 -9.55
C VAL A 134 4.92 5.79 -9.33
N GLN A 135 4.51 6.32 -8.17
CA GLN A 135 4.66 7.73 -7.83
C GLN A 135 6.12 8.17 -7.93
N GLN A 136 7.04 7.48 -7.28
CA GLN A 136 8.46 7.83 -7.29
C GLN A 136 9.08 7.83 -8.69
N VAL A 137 8.74 6.84 -9.52
CA VAL A 137 9.17 6.80 -10.93
C VAL A 137 8.64 8.01 -11.70
N CYS A 138 7.36 8.34 -11.49
CA CYS A 138 6.72 9.48 -12.14
C CYS A 138 7.35 10.80 -11.69
N ASP A 139 7.57 11.00 -10.41
CA ASP A 139 8.20 12.20 -9.85
C ASP A 139 9.61 12.40 -10.42
N ALA A 140 10.41 11.34 -10.47
CA ALA A 140 11.75 11.39 -11.07
C ALA A 140 11.69 11.69 -12.57
N ALA A 141 10.72 11.16 -13.31
CA ALA A 141 10.54 11.44 -14.73
C ALA A 141 10.11 12.90 -14.95
N ILE A 142 9.14 13.38 -14.19
CA ILE A 142 8.60 14.74 -14.29
C ILE A 142 9.67 15.77 -13.96
N SER A 143 10.49 15.54 -12.94
CA SER A 143 11.60 16.42 -12.56
C SER A 143 12.63 16.61 -13.68
N GLN A 144 12.71 15.65 -14.61
CA GLN A 144 13.57 15.69 -15.79
C GLN A 144 12.84 16.11 -17.08
N GLY A 145 11.61 16.62 -16.97
CA GLY A 145 10.79 17.05 -18.10
C GLY A 145 10.38 15.91 -19.05
N ARG A 146 10.34 14.67 -18.58
CA ARG A 146 9.99 13.50 -19.39
C ARG A 146 8.50 13.27 -19.42
N THR A 147 8.00 12.77 -20.55
CA THR A 147 6.63 12.26 -20.69
C THR A 147 6.61 10.78 -20.31
N ILE A 148 5.57 10.38 -19.60
CA ILE A 148 5.38 9.03 -19.08
C ILE A 148 4.36 8.30 -19.93
N PHE A 149 4.68 7.08 -20.33
CA PHE A 149 3.78 6.20 -21.08
C PHE A 149 3.55 4.91 -20.29
N PRO A 150 2.44 4.77 -19.56
CA PRO A 150 2.11 3.53 -18.89
C PRO A 150 1.84 2.42 -19.90
N VAL A 151 2.44 1.25 -19.68
CA VAL A 151 2.27 0.10 -20.58
C VAL A 151 1.71 -1.09 -19.81
N GLY A 152 0.69 -1.69 -20.36
CA GLY A 152 -0.01 -2.85 -19.77
C GLY A 152 -1.34 -2.47 -19.12
N ARG A 153 -2.37 -3.30 -19.33
CA ARG A 153 -3.75 -3.05 -18.88
C ARG A 153 -3.83 -2.76 -17.37
N SER A 154 -3.15 -3.58 -16.56
CA SER A 154 -3.18 -3.42 -15.10
C SER A 154 -2.51 -2.12 -14.67
N MET A 155 -1.38 -1.75 -15.28
CA MET A 155 -0.68 -0.48 -14.98
C MET A 155 -1.58 0.73 -15.28
N VAL A 156 -2.14 0.78 -16.48
CA VAL A 156 -3.03 1.88 -16.90
C VAL A 156 -4.26 1.98 -16.00
N ASN A 157 -4.91 0.85 -15.69
CA ASN A 157 -6.08 0.83 -14.83
C ASN A 157 -5.76 1.28 -13.39
N ASN A 158 -4.67 0.77 -12.82
CA ASN A 158 -4.28 1.10 -11.45
C ASN A 158 -3.89 2.58 -11.31
N ILE A 159 -3.15 3.13 -12.28
CA ILE A 159 -2.83 4.57 -12.29
C ILE A 159 -4.11 5.39 -12.31
N ARG A 160 -5.05 5.08 -13.22
CA ARG A 160 -6.32 5.81 -13.31
C ARG A 160 -7.11 5.75 -12.01
N ILE A 161 -7.30 4.56 -11.46
CA ILE A 161 -8.03 4.38 -10.19
C ILE A 161 -7.34 5.14 -9.05
N ALA A 162 -6.03 5.07 -8.97
CA ALA A 162 -5.26 5.74 -7.93
C ALA A 162 -5.33 7.28 -8.05
N GLN A 163 -5.37 7.82 -9.28
CA GLN A 163 -5.61 9.25 -9.50
C GLN A 163 -7.05 9.64 -9.12
N ASP A 164 -8.05 8.85 -9.51
CA ASP A 164 -9.46 9.09 -9.17
C ASP A 164 -9.69 9.09 -7.65
N LEU A 165 -8.94 8.29 -6.91
CA LEU A 165 -8.98 8.21 -5.45
C LEU A 165 -8.07 9.25 -4.75
N GLY A 166 -7.25 9.99 -5.49
CA GLY A 166 -6.31 10.97 -4.93
C GLY A 166 -5.09 10.37 -4.22
N VAL A 167 -4.81 9.07 -4.40
CA VAL A 167 -3.64 8.39 -3.83
C VAL A 167 -2.41 8.43 -4.72
N LEU A 168 -2.57 8.85 -5.98
CA LEU A 168 -1.50 9.09 -6.93
C LEU A 168 -1.63 10.51 -7.50
N ASP A 169 -0.62 11.34 -7.28
CA ASP A 169 -0.59 12.72 -7.78
C ASP A 169 0.28 12.82 -9.04
N LEU A 170 -0.36 12.95 -10.18
CA LEU A 170 0.31 13.13 -11.47
C LEU A 170 -0.29 14.31 -12.23
N PRO A 171 0.51 15.29 -12.69
CA PRO A 171 0.04 16.39 -13.52
C PRO A 171 -0.60 15.89 -14.82
N HIS A 172 -1.74 16.45 -15.21
CA HIS A 172 -2.54 16.03 -16.36
C HIS A 172 -1.80 15.95 -17.71
N ARG A 173 -0.62 16.54 -17.84
CA ARG A 173 0.19 16.54 -19.08
C ARG A 173 1.44 15.66 -18.99
N SER A 174 1.62 14.93 -17.92
CA SER A 174 2.82 14.12 -17.69
C SER A 174 2.64 12.68 -18.14
N VAL A 175 1.39 12.26 -18.31
CA VAL A 175 1.02 10.88 -18.66
C VAL A 175 0.19 10.93 -19.95
N ASP A 176 0.61 10.16 -20.96
CA ASP A 176 -0.06 9.98 -22.25
C ASP A 176 -0.67 8.57 -22.37
#